data_d904621680800af4991f137f5ccca333
#
_entry.id   d904621680800af4991f137f5ccca333
#
_cell.length_a   1.000
_cell.length_b   1.000
_cell.length_c   1.000
_cell.angle_alpha   90.00
_cell.angle_beta   90.00
_cell.angle_gamma   90.00
#
_symmetry.space_group_name_H-M   'P 1'
#
loop_
_entity.id
_entity.type
_entity.pdbx_description
1 polymer ?
#
loop_
_entity_poly.entity_id
_entity_poly.type
_entity_poly.pdbx_seq_one_letter_code
_entity_poly.pdbx_strand_id
1 'polypeptide(L)'
;MFRYERPQAGRYRQFFQIGIENIGNAHPFSDAEVIALGVHLFDVLGLKDISVSINSVGCPVCRPVIEERIKQFVGSTLNYLCPDCNRRFESNPLRILDCKNKKCITYLSGLPDIRNSLCQECIDHFNSVLDYLVSLGIPFKINPTLVRGLDYYTKTTFEIISDQLGAQNAICGGGRYDFLIEQMGGTKTPAVGFAFGMERAVMILKEQSNINIDNDPTIFVAALGFQQKTKCFYLVNELRKAGIKCEIDYSKKELKAQLKLANKLNVRYTVIFGEDEAEKDCVIIRDMKSRIQVEVPFNSVVQYLSNE
;
A
#
# COMPACT_ATOMS: atom_id res chain seq x y z
N MET A 1 4.33 -3.77 -11.46
CA MET A 1 5.49 -4.63 -11.19
C MET A 1 5.10 -6.10 -11.29
N PHE A 2 6.06 -6.96 -11.64
CA PHE A 2 5.85 -8.42 -11.75
C PHE A 2 6.98 -9.16 -11.04
N ARG A 3 6.67 -10.30 -10.42
CA ARG A 3 7.66 -11.19 -9.80
C ARG A 3 7.23 -12.65 -9.90
N TYR A 4 8.19 -13.55 -9.97
CA TYR A 4 7.96 -15.00 -10.11
C TYR A 4 7.60 -15.71 -8.80
N GLU A 5 7.84 -15.10 -7.65
CA GLU A 5 7.71 -15.71 -6.34
C GLU A 5 6.34 -16.33 -6.05
N ARG A 6 6.31 -17.29 -5.10
CA ARG A 6 5.07 -17.92 -4.65
C ARG A 6 4.13 -16.87 -4.05
N PRO A 7 2.89 -16.75 -4.55
CA PRO A 7 1.93 -15.78 -4.03
C PRO A 7 1.45 -16.17 -2.63
N GLN A 8 1.20 -15.16 -1.80
CA GLN A 8 0.59 -15.28 -0.47
C GLN A 8 -0.11 -13.96 -0.12
N ALA A 9 -0.82 -13.90 1.02
CA ALA A 9 -1.51 -12.69 1.45
C ALA A 9 -0.57 -11.47 1.44
N GLY A 10 -0.93 -10.40 0.75
CA GLY A 10 -0.14 -9.19 0.58
C GLY A 10 1.15 -9.34 -0.24
N ARG A 11 1.34 -10.49 -0.93
CA ARG A 11 2.49 -10.73 -1.80
C ARG A 11 2.06 -11.38 -3.11
N TYR A 12 1.65 -10.55 -4.06
CA TYR A 12 1.15 -10.96 -5.37
C TYR A 12 2.25 -11.06 -6.41
N ARG A 13 2.00 -11.77 -7.51
CA ARG A 13 2.92 -11.84 -8.66
C ARG A 13 2.86 -10.57 -9.52
N GLN A 14 1.69 -9.98 -9.65
CA GLN A 14 1.48 -8.63 -10.19
C GLN A 14 1.10 -7.72 -9.03
N PHE A 15 1.73 -6.56 -8.92
CA PHE A 15 1.53 -5.63 -7.82
C PHE A 15 1.91 -4.21 -8.22
N PHE A 16 1.38 -3.23 -7.50
CA PHE A 16 1.71 -1.83 -7.67
C PHE A 16 2.60 -1.35 -6.53
N GLN A 17 3.51 -0.44 -6.86
CA GLN A 17 4.37 0.22 -5.89
C GLN A 17 4.31 1.72 -6.05
N ILE A 18 4.40 2.42 -4.92
CA ILE A 18 4.74 3.83 -4.85
C ILE A 18 6.10 3.90 -4.16
N GLY A 19 6.99 4.73 -4.68
CA GLY A 19 8.32 4.90 -4.12
C GLY A 19 8.85 6.30 -4.37
N ILE A 20 9.93 6.63 -3.66
CA ILE A 20 10.64 7.90 -3.74
C ILE A 20 12.13 7.59 -3.73
N GLU A 21 12.86 8.30 -4.58
CA GLU A 21 14.30 8.20 -4.69
C GLU A 21 14.90 9.61 -4.60
N ASN A 22 15.79 9.82 -3.62
CA ASN A 22 16.61 11.01 -3.48
C ASN A 22 18.01 10.69 -4.02
N ILE A 23 18.37 11.31 -5.14
CA ILE A 23 19.58 11.01 -5.90
C ILE A 23 20.52 12.22 -5.85
N GLY A 24 21.82 11.97 -5.63
CA GLY A 24 22.88 12.99 -5.66
C GLY A 24 23.30 13.51 -4.28
N ASN A 25 22.66 13.07 -3.19
CA ASN A 25 22.97 13.56 -1.86
C ASN A 25 23.53 12.43 -0.95
N ALA A 26 24.78 12.59 -0.50
CA ALA A 26 25.44 11.65 0.41
C ALA A 26 25.20 11.93 1.90
N HIS A 27 24.62 13.10 2.23
CA HIS A 27 24.47 13.53 3.62
C HIS A 27 23.42 12.66 4.36
N PRO A 28 23.65 12.26 5.63
CA PRO A 28 22.71 11.42 6.40
C PRO A 28 21.32 12.07 6.61
N PHE A 29 21.22 13.40 6.45
CA PHE A 29 19.93 14.09 6.46
C PHE A 29 18.95 13.53 5.39
N SER A 30 19.46 13.17 4.21
CA SER A 30 18.63 12.62 3.14
C SER A 30 18.00 11.28 3.53
N ASP A 31 18.71 10.44 4.30
CA ASP A 31 18.16 9.17 4.80
C ASP A 31 17.01 9.44 5.77
N ALA A 32 17.22 10.35 6.71
CA ALA A 32 16.19 10.73 7.68
C ALA A 32 14.98 11.39 7.00
N GLU A 33 15.20 12.26 6.01
CA GLU A 33 14.12 12.91 5.23
C GLU A 33 13.27 11.88 4.47
N VAL A 34 13.90 10.92 3.80
CA VAL A 34 13.21 9.85 3.07
C VAL A 34 12.40 8.97 4.02
N ILE A 35 12.95 8.63 5.19
CA ILE A 35 12.21 7.88 6.23
C ILE A 35 11.03 8.70 6.75
N ALA A 36 11.25 9.98 7.07
CA ALA A 36 10.23 10.89 7.58
C ALA A 36 9.06 11.04 6.58
N LEU A 37 9.40 11.18 5.30
CA LEU A 37 8.39 11.27 4.23
C LEU A 37 7.57 9.98 4.13
N GLY A 38 8.19 8.80 4.28
CA GLY A 38 7.48 7.52 4.31
C GLY A 38 6.52 7.42 5.50
N VAL A 39 6.96 7.82 6.70
CA VAL A 39 6.12 7.85 7.90
C VAL A 39 4.97 8.84 7.73
N HIS A 40 5.25 10.06 7.27
CA HIS A 40 4.22 11.08 7.03
C HIS A 40 3.20 10.65 5.98
N LEU A 41 3.63 10.01 4.90
CA LEU A 41 2.72 9.49 3.88
C LEU A 41 1.73 8.47 4.47
N PHE A 42 2.19 7.57 5.33
CA PHE A 42 1.31 6.59 5.97
C PHE A 42 0.38 7.22 7.01
N ASP A 43 0.83 8.25 7.70
CA ASP A 43 -0.01 9.05 8.61
C ASP A 43 -1.14 9.75 7.84
N VAL A 44 -0.83 10.43 6.73
CA VAL A 44 -1.84 11.07 5.84
C VAL A 44 -2.82 10.05 5.26
N LEU A 45 -2.36 8.83 4.94
CA LEU A 45 -3.24 7.75 4.51
C LEU A 45 -4.09 7.18 5.65
N GLY A 46 -3.85 7.58 6.90
CA GLY A 46 -4.58 7.12 8.07
C GLY A 46 -4.17 5.74 8.59
N LEU A 47 -2.98 5.23 8.18
CA LEU A 47 -2.43 4.00 8.75
C LEU A 47 -1.92 4.25 10.18
N LYS A 48 -2.42 3.48 11.12
CA LYS A 48 -2.02 3.53 12.53
C LYS A 48 -1.09 2.38 12.88
N ASP A 49 -0.47 2.45 14.06
CA ASP A 49 0.36 1.39 14.64
C ASP A 49 1.51 0.98 13.70
N ILE A 50 2.16 1.99 13.10
CA ILE A 50 3.36 1.82 12.30
C ILE A 50 4.61 2.15 13.11
N SER A 51 5.71 1.48 12.83
CA SER A 51 7.01 1.75 13.44
C SER A 51 8.14 1.60 12.42
N VAL A 52 9.25 2.30 12.64
CA VAL A 52 10.44 2.23 11.80
C VAL A 52 11.40 1.21 12.38
N SER A 53 11.77 0.21 11.60
CA SER A 53 12.88 -0.71 11.89
C SER A 53 14.07 -0.29 11.04
N ILE A 54 15.23 -0.02 11.66
CA ILE A 54 16.39 0.57 10.98
C ILE A 54 17.67 -0.19 11.33
N ASN A 55 18.61 -0.25 10.37
CA ASN A 55 19.94 -0.82 10.56
C ASN A 55 20.96 -0.14 9.65
N SER A 56 22.24 -0.44 9.86
CA SER A 56 23.31 -0.14 8.91
C SER A 56 23.99 -1.43 8.45
N VAL A 57 24.05 -1.61 7.14
CA VAL A 57 24.74 -2.76 6.51
C VAL A 57 26.18 -2.42 6.08
N GLY A 58 26.64 -1.22 6.43
CA GLY A 58 27.98 -0.74 6.13
C GLY A 58 28.22 -0.38 4.66
N CYS A 59 29.43 0.07 4.38
CA CYS A 59 29.92 0.40 3.05
C CYS A 59 30.75 -0.76 2.48
N PRO A 60 31.28 -0.68 1.25
CA PRO A 60 32.15 -1.70 0.68
C PRO A 60 33.40 -2.03 1.52
N VAL A 61 33.89 -1.11 2.36
CA VAL A 61 34.99 -1.38 3.28
C VAL A 61 34.53 -2.24 4.47
N CYS A 62 33.36 -2.00 5.00
CA CYS A 62 32.81 -2.76 6.13
C CYS A 62 32.33 -4.17 5.72
N ARG A 63 31.82 -4.31 4.49
CA ARG A 63 31.15 -5.52 4.03
C ARG A 63 31.99 -6.79 4.18
N PRO A 64 33.23 -6.86 3.73
CA PRO A 64 34.08 -8.05 3.90
C PRO A 64 34.26 -8.45 5.36
N VAL A 65 34.42 -7.48 6.26
CA VAL A 65 34.60 -7.73 7.71
C VAL A 65 33.33 -8.29 8.32
N ILE A 66 32.17 -7.74 7.94
CA ILE A 66 30.86 -8.23 8.39
C ILE A 66 30.63 -9.67 7.91
N GLU A 67 30.86 -9.93 6.63
CA GLU A 67 30.68 -11.24 6.01
C GLU A 67 31.56 -12.30 6.64
N GLU A 68 32.83 -11.97 6.89
CA GLU A 68 33.78 -12.87 7.56
C GLU A 68 33.31 -13.21 8.98
N ARG A 69 32.86 -12.22 9.76
CA ARG A 69 32.31 -12.46 11.10
C ARG A 69 31.09 -13.37 11.09
N ILE A 70 30.17 -13.18 10.13
CA ILE A 70 29.01 -14.04 9.95
C ILE A 70 29.47 -15.46 9.63
N LYS A 71 30.42 -15.63 8.69
CA LYS A 71 30.96 -16.94 8.31
C LYS A 71 31.64 -17.64 9.49
N GLN A 72 32.45 -16.94 10.26
CA GLN A 72 33.10 -17.48 11.46
C GLN A 72 32.09 -17.96 12.50
N PHE A 73 31.05 -17.17 12.76
CA PHE A 73 29.99 -17.54 13.71
C PHE A 73 29.17 -18.75 13.25
N VAL A 74 28.77 -18.73 11.96
CA VAL A 74 27.86 -19.74 11.40
C VAL A 74 28.59 -21.03 11.03
N GLY A 75 29.90 -21.00 10.78
CA GLY A 75 30.66 -22.12 10.22
C GLY A 75 30.50 -23.43 10.98
N SER A 76 30.51 -23.40 12.31
CA SER A 76 30.34 -24.59 13.15
C SER A 76 28.91 -25.14 13.17
N THR A 77 27.91 -24.32 12.81
CA THR A 77 26.49 -24.66 12.86
C THR A 77 25.86 -24.80 11.47
N LEU A 78 26.64 -24.65 10.41
CA LEU A 78 26.19 -24.61 9.03
C LEU A 78 25.33 -25.84 8.65
N ASN A 79 25.71 -27.02 9.10
CA ASN A 79 25.00 -28.28 8.85
C ASN A 79 23.58 -28.33 9.45
N TYR A 80 23.28 -27.47 10.41
CA TYR A 80 21.97 -27.38 11.05
C TYR A 80 21.07 -26.32 10.43
N LEU A 81 21.60 -25.50 9.53
CA LEU A 81 20.87 -24.45 8.87
C LEU A 81 20.09 -24.99 7.65
N CYS A 82 19.11 -24.23 7.20
CA CYS A 82 18.31 -24.60 6.04
C CYS A 82 19.14 -24.51 4.72
N PRO A 83 18.71 -25.22 3.66
CA PRO A 83 19.43 -25.21 2.38
C PRO A 83 19.67 -23.81 1.80
N ASP A 84 18.73 -22.87 2.04
CA ASP A 84 18.91 -21.48 1.60
C ASP A 84 20.04 -20.78 2.35
N CYS A 85 20.17 -20.99 3.65
CA CYS A 85 21.28 -20.44 4.44
C CYS A 85 22.62 -21.04 4.03
N ASN A 86 22.65 -22.33 3.70
CA ASN A 86 23.84 -22.97 3.17
C ASN A 86 24.29 -22.34 1.84
N ARG A 87 23.38 -22.08 0.92
CA ARG A 87 23.70 -21.36 -0.33
C ARG A 87 24.17 -19.94 -0.07
N ARG A 88 23.50 -19.23 0.84
CA ARG A 88 23.82 -17.83 1.21
C ARG A 88 25.17 -17.71 1.89
N PHE A 89 25.60 -18.73 2.62
CA PHE A 89 26.92 -18.78 3.24
C PHE A 89 28.05 -18.56 2.23
N GLU A 90 27.93 -19.11 1.05
CA GLU A 90 28.93 -18.97 -0.02
C GLU A 90 28.70 -17.68 -0.85
N SER A 91 27.44 -17.41 -1.22
CA SER A 91 27.12 -16.36 -2.19
C SER A 91 26.88 -14.99 -1.58
N ASN A 92 26.25 -14.91 -0.41
CA ASN A 92 25.94 -13.65 0.29
C ASN A 92 25.62 -13.91 1.77
N PRO A 93 26.62 -13.97 2.63
CA PRO A 93 26.47 -14.27 4.06
C PRO A 93 25.53 -13.33 4.81
N LEU A 94 25.49 -12.04 4.45
CA LEU A 94 24.56 -11.07 5.06
C LEU A 94 23.11 -11.53 4.97
N ARG A 95 22.72 -12.18 3.88
CA ARG A 95 21.33 -12.66 3.71
C ARG A 95 20.93 -13.80 4.63
N ILE A 96 21.87 -14.42 5.34
CA ILE A 96 21.58 -15.39 6.38
C ILE A 96 20.75 -14.75 7.50
N LEU A 97 21.01 -13.47 7.81
CA LEU A 97 20.29 -12.69 8.82
C LEU A 97 18.79 -12.54 8.53
N ASP A 98 18.41 -12.55 7.25
CA ASP A 98 16.99 -12.48 6.81
C ASP A 98 16.29 -13.86 6.75
N CYS A 99 16.88 -14.91 7.34
CA CYS A 99 16.26 -16.23 7.32
C CYS A 99 14.99 -16.25 8.17
N LYS A 100 13.87 -16.74 7.61
CA LYS A 100 12.59 -16.89 8.32
C LYS A 100 12.37 -18.29 8.91
N ASN A 101 13.32 -19.21 8.72
CA ASN A 101 13.24 -20.54 9.29
C ASN A 101 13.52 -20.48 10.79
N LYS A 102 12.58 -20.94 11.62
CA LYS A 102 12.67 -20.89 13.09
C LYS A 102 13.94 -21.55 13.64
N LYS A 103 14.36 -22.71 13.06
CA LYS A 103 15.63 -23.35 13.45
C LYS A 103 16.82 -22.44 13.20
N CYS A 104 16.90 -21.85 12.02
CA CYS A 104 18.00 -20.93 11.70
C CYS A 104 18.01 -19.74 12.65
N ILE A 105 16.86 -19.14 12.94
CA ILE A 105 16.74 -18.00 13.87
C ILE A 105 17.32 -18.37 15.24
N THR A 106 17.03 -19.58 15.75
CA THR A 106 17.58 -20.06 17.03
C THR A 106 19.10 -20.15 17.00
N TYR A 107 19.69 -20.68 15.92
CA TYR A 107 21.16 -20.76 15.78
C TYR A 107 21.81 -19.38 15.56
N LEU A 108 21.08 -18.42 15.01
CA LEU A 108 21.56 -17.06 14.75
C LEU A 108 21.37 -16.12 15.95
N SER A 109 20.66 -16.52 17.00
CA SER A 109 20.33 -15.66 18.14
C SER A 109 21.54 -15.16 18.94
N GLY A 110 22.69 -15.83 18.83
CA GLY A 110 23.94 -15.43 19.47
C GLY A 110 24.90 -14.66 18.56
N LEU A 111 24.49 -14.34 17.32
CA LEU A 111 25.36 -13.62 16.40
C LEU A 111 25.66 -12.20 16.93
N PRO A 112 26.94 -11.81 17.00
CA PRO A 112 27.30 -10.44 17.38
C PRO A 112 26.68 -9.42 16.42
N ASP A 113 26.31 -8.27 16.97
CA ASP A 113 25.76 -7.17 16.16
C ASP A 113 26.73 -6.79 15.04
N ILE A 114 26.25 -6.85 13.80
CA ILE A 114 27.08 -6.53 12.62
C ILE A 114 27.59 -5.09 12.63
N ARG A 115 26.92 -4.19 13.36
CA ARG A 115 27.33 -2.79 13.51
C ARG A 115 28.67 -2.64 14.23
N ASN A 116 29.07 -3.62 15.04
CA ASN A 116 30.39 -3.66 15.66
C ASN A 116 31.53 -3.84 14.64
N SER A 117 31.22 -4.05 13.37
CA SER A 117 32.16 -4.18 12.25
C SER A 117 32.14 -2.99 11.29
N LEU A 118 31.41 -1.95 11.63
CA LEU A 118 31.32 -0.75 10.80
C LEU A 118 32.61 0.08 10.94
N CYS A 119 33.03 0.73 9.85
CA CYS A 119 34.06 1.76 9.90
C CYS A 119 33.50 3.04 10.53
N GLN A 120 34.39 3.92 10.98
CA GLN A 120 33.99 5.15 11.67
C GLN A 120 33.04 6.00 10.85
N GLU A 121 33.28 6.17 9.53
CA GLU A 121 32.38 6.90 8.64
C GLU A 121 30.94 6.34 8.65
N CYS A 122 30.77 5.01 8.64
CA CYS A 122 29.46 4.37 8.69
C CYS A 122 28.80 4.51 10.06
N ILE A 123 29.58 4.50 11.15
CA ILE A 123 29.09 4.74 12.50
C ILE A 123 28.57 6.19 12.61
N ASP A 124 29.37 7.16 12.19
CA ASP A 124 29.02 8.59 12.27
C ASP A 124 27.80 8.91 11.40
N HIS A 125 27.75 8.35 10.18
CA HIS A 125 26.60 8.47 9.30
C HIS A 125 25.33 7.92 9.95
N PHE A 126 25.39 6.69 10.49
CA PHE A 126 24.24 6.04 11.10
C PHE A 126 23.75 6.78 12.35
N ASN A 127 24.67 7.21 13.23
CA ASN A 127 24.34 8.01 14.40
C ASN A 127 23.65 9.33 14.01
N SER A 128 24.17 10.02 12.99
CA SER A 128 23.55 11.25 12.49
C SER A 128 22.12 11.01 11.96
N VAL A 129 21.87 9.89 11.26
CA VAL A 129 20.50 9.52 10.84
C VAL A 129 19.60 9.34 12.06
N LEU A 130 20.05 8.62 13.09
CA LEU A 130 19.27 8.40 14.31
C LEU A 130 18.96 9.73 15.03
N ASP A 131 19.97 10.63 15.15
CA ASP A 131 19.80 11.95 15.76
C ASP A 131 18.74 12.80 15.02
N TYR A 132 18.74 12.77 13.69
CA TYR A 132 17.70 13.44 12.89
C TYR A 132 16.32 12.83 13.13
N LEU A 133 16.19 11.50 13.18
CA LEU A 133 14.91 10.85 13.47
C LEU A 133 14.39 11.21 14.87
N VAL A 134 15.28 11.27 15.86
CA VAL A 134 14.95 11.73 17.21
C VAL A 134 14.44 13.17 17.19
N SER A 135 15.15 14.07 16.49
CA SER A 135 14.77 15.49 16.39
C SER A 135 13.42 15.71 15.70
N LEU A 136 13.05 14.79 14.79
CA LEU A 136 11.75 14.79 14.12
C LEU A 136 10.64 14.08 14.92
N GLY A 137 10.97 13.52 16.10
CA GLY A 137 10.02 12.78 16.94
C GLY A 137 9.55 11.45 16.31
N ILE A 138 10.32 10.88 15.37
CA ILE A 138 9.96 9.63 14.69
C ILE A 138 10.45 8.44 15.53
N PRO A 139 9.55 7.59 16.05
CA PRO A 139 9.95 6.42 16.82
C PRO A 139 10.56 5.36 15.90
N PHE A 140 11.67 4.80 16.33
CA PHE A 140 12.35 3.71 15.61
C PHE A 140 12.89 2.63 16.54
N LYS A 141 13.09 1.44 15.98
CA LYS A 141 13.82 0.34 16.62
C LYS A 141 15.02 -0.03 15.78
N ILE A 142 16.19 -0.10 16.40
CA ILE A 142 17.37 -0.62 15.76
C ILE A 142 17.25 -2.15 15.69
N ASN A 143 17.35 -2.69 14.49
CA ASN A 143 17.24 -4.13 14.25
C ASN A 143 18.53 -4.66 13.62
N PRO A 144 19.43 -5.27 14.39
CA PRO A 144 20.73 -5.71 13.90
C PRO A 144 20.66 -6.83 12.83
N THR A 145 19.50 -7.48 12.70
CA THR A 145 19.30 -8.52 11.69
C THR A 145 18.60 -7.99 10.43
N LEU A 146 18.21 -6.72 10.41
CA LEU A 146 17.58 -6.13 9.25
C LEU A 146 18.57 -5.97 8.10
N VAL A 147 18.40 -6.79 7.08
CA VAL A 147 19.06 -6.68 5.78
C VAL A 147 18.01 -6.74 4.67
N ARG A 148 18.32 -6.13 3.54
CA ARG A 148 17.40 -6.09 2.40
C ARG A 148 17.67 -7.24 1.43
N GLY A 149 16.65 -7.60 0.67
CA GLY A 149 16.73 -8.68 -0.33
C GLY A 149 17.61 -8.38 -1.56
N LEU A 150 18.21 -7.20 -1.63
CA LEU A 150 18.99 -6.71 -2.77
C LEU A 150 20.38 -6.29 -2.26
N ASP A 151 21.41 -6.59 -3.03
CA ASP A 151 22.80 -6.51 -2.59
C ASP A 151 23.43 -5.12 -2.78
N TYR A 152 22.73 -4.24 -3.46
CA TYR A 152 23.19 -2.89 -3.77
C TYR A 152 23.09 -1.92 -2.58
N TYR A 153 22.38 -2.28 -1.51
CA TYR A 153 22.24 -1.40 -0.34
C TYR A 153 23.58 -1.19 0.39
N THR A 154 23.78 0.05 0.82
CA THR A 154 24.94 0.51 1.61
C THR A 154 24.45 1.34 2.79
N LYS A 155 25.27 1.43 3.86
CA LYS A 155 24.97 2.26 5.03
C LYS A 155 23.55 1.99 5.57
N THR A 156 22.64 2.94 5.47
CA THR A 156 21.29 2.86 6.05
C THR A 156 20.37 1.90 5.30
N THR A 157 19.72 1.00 6.04
CA THR A 157 18.60 0.21 5.58
C THR A 157 17.43 0.33 6.56
N PHE A 158 16.20 0.38 6.05
CA PHE A 158 15.03 0.50 6.92
C PHE A 158 13.80 -0.20 6.36
N GLU A 159 12.86 -0.47 7.24
CA GLU A 159 11.50 -0.91 6.94
C GLU A 159 10.52 -0.12 7.79
N ILE A 160 9.38 0.26 7.22
CA ILE A 160 8.23 0.71 7.98
C ILE A 160 7.32 -0.49 8.10
N ILE A 161 7.02 -0.87 9.33
CA ILE A 161 6.30 -2.09 9.67
C ILE A 161 4.97 -1.75 10.35
N SER A 162 3.98 -2.65 10.17
CA SER A 162 2.73 -2.62 10.92
C SER A 162 2.52 -3.96 11.59
N ASP A 163 2.17 -3.95 12.87
CA ASP A 163 1.92 -5.16 13.64
C ASP A 163 0.67 -5.93 13.14
N GLN A 164 -0.17 -5.31 12.33
CA GLN A 164 -1.40 -5.91 11.79
C GLN A 164 -1.16 -6.86 10.62
N LEU A 165 0.00 -6.84 9.97
CA LEU A 165 0.32 -7.70 8.82
C LEU A 165 0.87 -9.09 9.19
N GLY A 166 0.90 -9.45 10.47
CA GLY A 166 1.41 -10.74 10.92
C GLY A 166 2.90 -10.96 10.63
N ALA A 167 3.29 -12.16 10.18
CA ALA A 167 4.70 -12.53 10.03
C ALA A 167 5.46 -11.75 8.93
N GLN A 168 4.78 -11.09 8.01
CA GLN A 168 5.36 -10.24 6.97
C GLN A 168 4.87 -8.79 7.13
N ASN A 169 5.23 -8.20 8.24
CA ASN A 169 4.72 -6.93 8.72
C ASN A 169 5.30 -5.68 8.03
N ALA A 170 6.30 -5.81 7.15
CA ALA A 170 6.85 -4.69 6.42
C ALA A 170 5.89 -4.17 5.34
N ILE A 171 5.43 -2.92 5.48
CA ILE A 171 4.64 -2.20 4.48
C ILE A 171 5.56 -1.61 3.43
N CYS A 172 6.63 -0.96 3.89
CA CYS A 172 7.60 -0.20 3.12
C CYS A 172 9.00 -0.74 3.40
N GLY A 173 9.86 -0.65 2.41
CA GLY A 173 11.25 -0.96 2.62
C GLY A 173 12.15 -0.11 1.74
N GLY A 174 13.25 0.35 2.32
CA GLY A 174 14.18 1.26 1.69
C GLY A 174 15.57 1.18 2.25
N GLY A 175 16.39 2.11 1.80
CA GLY A 175 17.77 2.30 2.24
C GLY A 175 18.61 3.05 1.23
N ARG A 176 19.86 3.24 1.58
CA ARG A 176 20.89 3.93 0.77
C ARG A 176 21.58 2.95 -0.18
N TYR A 177 21.93 3.42 -1.38
CA TYR A 177 22.59 2.62 -2.41
C TYR A 177 23.55 3.46 -3.26
N ASP A 178 24.65 3.87 -2.64
CA ASP A 178 25.60 4.85 -3.20
C ASP A 178 26.37 4.39 -4.44
N PHE A 179 26.33 3.09 -4.76
CA PHE A 179 27.12 2.51 -5.86
C PHE A 179 26.27 1.93 -6.99
N LEU A 180 24.95 1.92 -6.86
CA LEU A 180 24.07 1.28 -7.87
C LEU A 180 24.17 1.98 -9.23
N ILE A 181 24.17 3.31 -9.26
CA ILE A 181 24.22 4.07 -10.51
C ILE A 181 25.55 3.82 -11.23
N GLU A 182 26.67 3.78 -10.48
CA GLU A 182 27.99 3.44 -11.02
C GLU A 182 28.05 2.02 -11.55
N GLN A 183 27.49 1.04 -10.83
CA GLN A 183 27.38 -0.37 -11.29
C GLN A 183 26.56 -0.52 -12.57
N MET A 184 25.61 0.38 -12.81
CA MET A 184 24.82 0.43 -14.04
C MET A 184 25.49 1.21 -15.18
N GLY A 185 26.75 1.66 -14.99
CA GLY A 185 27.51 2.39 -16.00
C GLY A 185 27.36 3.90 -15.96
N GLY A 186 26.70 4.44 -14.94
CA GLY A 186 26.62 5.90 -14.70
C GLY A 186 27.79 6.44 -13.89
N THR A 187 27.74 7.72 -13.55
CA THR A 187 28.71 8.35 -12.64
C THR A 187 28.42 7.93 -11.20
N LYS A 188 29.46 7.88 -10.35
CA LYS A 188 29.30 7.62 -8.91
C LYS A 188 28.36 8.67 -8.30
N THR A 189 27.17 8.26 -7.97
CA THR A 189 26.09 9.13 -7.50
C THR A 189 25.42 8.48 -6.29
N PRO A 190 25.50 9.07 -5.09
CA PRO A 190 24.83 8.54 -3.92
C PRO A 190 23.31 8.64 -4.08
N ALA A 191 22.61 7.66 -3.52
CA ALA A 191 21.17 7.66 -3.55
C ALA A 191 20.56 6.94 -2.34
N VAL A 192 19.36 7.37 -1.95
CA VAL A 192 18.56 6.74 -0.90
C VAL A 192 17.09 6.81 -1.29
N GLY A 193 16.36 5.76 -1.07
CA GLY A 193 14.93 5.73 -1.41
C GLY A 193 14.18 4.60 -0.74
N PHE A 194 12.88 4.57 -0.98
CA PHE A 194 12.01 3.48 -0.54
C PHE A 194 10.93 3.17 -1.56
N ALA A 195 10.36 1.99 -1.44
CA ALA A 195 9.14 1.63 -2.11
C ALA A 195 8.20 0.85 -1.18
N PHE A 196 6.89 1.03 -1.35
CA PHE A 196 5.88 0.25 -0.66
C PHE A 196 4.85 -0.33 -1.64
N GLY A 197 4.30 -1.51 -1.29
CA GLY A 197 3.25 -2.15 -2.06
C GLY A 197 1.90 -1.53 -1.75
N MET A 198 1.21 -1.02 -2.77
CA MET A 198 -0.13 -0.42 -2.61
C MET A 198 -1.13 -1.41 -2.03
N GLU A 199 -1.08 -2.67 -2.46
CA GLU A 199 -1.99 -3.71 -1.99
C GLU A 199 -1.87 -3.94 -0.48
N ARG A 200 -0.65 -3.85 0.08
CA ARG A 200 -0.42 -3.96 1.53
C ARG A 200 -1.01 -2.79 2.29
N ALA A 201 -0.78 -1.57 1.82
CA ALA A 201 -1.36 -0.38 2.43
C ALA A 201 -2.91 -0.45 2.43
N VAL A 202 -3.50 -0.84 1.29
CA VAL A 202 -4.96 -1.03 1.17
C VAL A 202 -5.49 -2.13 2.10
N MET A 203 -4.75 -3.24 2.29
CA MET A 203 -5.16 -4.29 3.23
C MET A 203 -5.25 -3.76 4.66
N ILE A 204 -4.24 -3.04 5.12
CA ILE A 204 -4.23 -2.46 6.47
C ILE A 204 -5.35 -1.42 6.61
N LEU A 205 -5.51 -0.54 5.63
CA LEU A 205 -6.58 0.46 5.64
C LEU A 205 -7.97 -0.19 5.72
N LYS A 206 -8.19 -1.31 5.04
CA LYS A 206 -9.46 -2.05 5.13
C LYS A 206 -9.70 -2.70 6.50
N GLU A 207 -8.63 -3.13 7.17
CA GLU A 207 -8.71 -3.72 8.51
C GLU A 207 -8.90 -2.64 9.59
N GLN A 208 -8.25 -1.50 9.44
CA GLN A 208 -8.30 -0.38 10.42
C GLN A 208 -9.54 0.47 10.30
N SER A 209 -9.98 0.70 9.09
CA SER A 209 -11.17 1.47 8.81
C SER A 209 -12.25 0.51 8.30
N ASN A 210 -13.43 0.55 8.90
CA ASN A 210 -14.64 0.01 8.28
C ASN A 210 -14.98 0.83 7.00
N ILE A 211 -14.00 1.09 6.14
CA ILE A 211 -14.22 1.72 4.84
C ILE A 211 -15.00 0.69 4.02
N ASN A 212 -16.28 0.69 4.18
CA ASN A 212 -17.18 0.18 3.20
C ASN A 212 -17.08 1.14 2.01
N ILE A 213 -16.25 0.83 1.03
CA ILE A 213 -16.33 1.50 -0.26
C ILE A 213 -17.62 0.96 -0.87
N ASP A 214 -18.72 1.54 -0.44
CA ASP A 214 -20.01 1.29 -1.04
C ASP A 214 -19.97 1.88 -2.46
N ASN A 215 -19.60 1.05 -3.41
CA ASN A 215 -19.60 1.39 -4.84
C ASN A 215 -20.98 1.14 -5.46
N ASP A 216 -21.93 0.61 -4.68
CA ASP A 216 -23.25 0.32 -5.17
C ASP A 216 -23.98 1.63 -5.53
N PRO A 217 -24.71 1.67 -6.61
CA PRO A 217 -25.52 2.83 -6.95
C PRO A 217 -26.58 3.04 -5.87
N THR A 218 -26.74 4.27 -5.43
CA THR A 218 -27.79 4.61 -4.46
C THR A 218 -29.16 4.76 -5.12
N ILE A 219 -29.15 5.04 -6.43
CA ILE A 219 -30.35 5.33 -7.22
C ILE A 219 -30.35 4.50 -8.49
N PHE A 220 -31.55 4.02 -8.86
CA PHE A 220 -31.81 3.42 -10.16
C PHE A 220 -32.88 4.24 -10.90
N VAL A 221 -32.63 4.57 -12.17
CA VAL A 221 -33.57 5.29 -13.02
C VAL A 221 -34.27 4.31 -13.96
N ALA A 222 -35.55 4.12 -13.76
CA ALA A 222 -36.40 3.28 -14.58
C ALA A 222 -37.15 4.10 -15.62
N ALA A 223 -36.76 3.99 -16.89
CA ALA A 223 -37.35 4.72 -18.02
C ALA A 223 -38.27 3.82 -18.82
N LEU A 224 -39.52 4.26 -19.04
CA LEU A 224 -40.53 3.57 -19.83
C LEU A 224 -40.87 4.36 -21.09
N GLY A 225 -40.65 3.78 -22.27
CA GLY A 225 -40.85 4.44 -23.56
C GLY A 225 -39.55 5.07 -24.11
N PHE A 226 -39.57 5.31 -25.43
CA PHE A 226 -38.36 5.80 -26.12
C PHE A 226 -38.04 7.27 -25.81
N GLN A 227 -39.06 8.12 -25.79
CA GLN A 227 -38.89 9.56 -25.52
C GLN A 227 -38.46 9.81 -24.06
N GLN A 228 -39.04 9.06 -23.14
CA GLN A 228 -38.73 9.11 -21.71
C GLN A 228 -37.28 8.74 -21.43
N LYS A 229 -36.69 7.80 -22.18
CA LYS A 229 -35.30 7.41 -22.05
C LYS A 229 -34.32 8.58 -22.29
N THR A 230 -34.63 9.45 -23.25
CA THR A 230 -33.77 10.62 -23.52
C THR A 230 -33.78 11.59 -22.34
N LYS A 231 -34.96 11.87 -21.76
CA LYS A 231 -35.07 12.71 -20.55
C LYS A 231 -34.41 12.04 -19.35
N CYS A 232 -34.58 10.72 -19.15
CA CYS A 232 -33.93 9.98 -18.09
C CYS A 232 -32.40 9.94 -18.24
N PHE A 233 -31.87 9.87 -19.46
CA PHE A 233 -30.43 9.93 -19.70
C PHE A 233 -29.87 11.29 -19.30
N TYR A 234 -30.57 12.38 -19.60
CA TYR A 234 -30.20 13.71 -19.12
C TYR A 234 -30.24 13.76 -17.58
N LEU A 235 -31.29 13.27 -16.94
CA LEU A 235 -31.41 13.22 -15.48
C LEU A 235 -30.27 12.44 -14.84
N VAL A 236 -29.93 11.26 -15.36
CA VAL A 236 -28.81 10.45 -14.89
C VAL A 236 -27.50 11.23 -14.95
N ASN A 237 -27.28 12.00 -16.01
CA ASN A 237 -26.08 12.82 -16.14
C ASN A 237 -26.04 13.96 -15.09
N GLU A 238 -27.16 14.59 -14.82
CA GLU A 238 -27.25 15.64 -13.79
C GLU A 238 -27.08 15.07 -12.38
N LEU A 239 -27.66 13.90 -12.08
CA LEU A 239 -27.42 13.19 -10.81
C LEU A 239 -25.93 12.85 -10.61
N ARG A 240 -25.28 12.35 -11.65
CA ARG A 240 -23.83 12.04 -11.60
C ARG A 240 -22.97 13.28 -11.42
N LYS A 241 -23.31 14.40 -12.06
CA LYS A 241 -22.65 15.71 -11.84
C LYS A 241 -22.80 16.21 -10.40
N ALA A 242 -23.92 15.92 -9.76
CA ALA A 242 -24.16 16.20 -8.35
C ALA A 242 -23.49 15.20 -7.40
N GLY A 243 -22.67 14.26 -7.90
CA GLY A 243 -21.97 13.26 -7.10
C GLY A 243 -22.84 12.07 -6.66
N ILE A 244 -24.08 11.98 -7.15
CA ILE A 244 -25.02 10.92 -6.78
C ILE A 244 -24.78 9.69 -7.68
N LYS A 245 -24.49 8.55 -7.07
CA LYS A 245 -24.27 7.30 -7.79
C LYS A 245 -25.57 6.74 -8.28
N CYS A 246 -25.76 6.68 -9.59
CA CYS A 246 -26.99 6.17 -10.18
C CYS A 246 -26.75 5.27 -11.39
N GLU A 247 -27.68 4.33 -11.59
CA GLU A 247 -27.73 3.41 -12.71
C GLU A 247 -29.05 3.55 -13.48
N ILE A 248 -29.03 3.18 -14.77
CA ILE A 248 -30.18 3.17 -15.66
C ILE A 248 -30.13 1.90 -16.52
N ASP A 249 -31.27 1.29 -16.78
CA ASP A 249 -31.37 0.18 -17.74
C ASP A 249 -31.48 0.70 -19.19
N TYR A 250 -30.45 0.43 -19.97
CA TYR A 250 -30.41 0.79 -21.40
C TYR A 250 -31.25 -0.16 -22.28
N SER A 251 -31.70 -1.29 -21.74
CA SER A 251 -32.52 -2.25 -22.47
C SER A 251 -34.01 -1.80 -22.57
N LYS A 252 -34.79 -2.48 -23.43
CA LYS A 252 -36.24 -2.22 -23.59
C LYS A 252 -37.08 -3.07 -22.61
N LYS A 253 -36.72 -3.10 -21.31
CA LYS A 253 -37.43 -3.90 -20.34
C LYS A 253 -38.66 -3.16 -19.79
N GLU A 254 -39.67 -3.94 -19.44
CA GLU A 254 -40.87 -3.47 -18.72
C GLU A 254 -40.48 -3.03 -17.29
N LEU A 255 -41.30 -2.18 -16.67
CA LEU A 255 -41.11 -1.65 -15.33
C LEU A 255 -40.80 -2.75 -14.30
N LYS A 256 -41.55 -3.86 -14.33
CA LYS A 256 -41.34 -4.98 -13.38
C LYS A 256 -39.94 -5.57 -13.47
N ALA A 257 -39.37 -5.68 -14.67
CA ALA A 257 -38.02 -6.19 -14.87
C ALA A 257 -36.96 -5.18 -14.41
N GLN A 258 -37.18 -3.88 -14.65
CA GLN A 258 -36.31 -2.79 -14.18
C GLN A 258 -36.31 -2.70 -12.66
N LEU A 259 -37.47 -2.79 -11.99
CA LEU A 259 -37.55 -2.84 -10.51
C LEU A 259 -36.88 -4.07 -9.93
N LYS A 260 -36.93 -5.22 -10.62
CA LYS A 260 -36.19 -6.42 -10.20
C LYS A 260 -34.67 -6.20 -10.28
N LEU A 261 -34.20 -5.49 -11.31
CA LEU A 261 -32.80 -5.11 -11.46
C LEU A 261 -32.37 -4.11 -10.37
N ALA A 262 -33.16 -3.08 -10.12
CA ALA A 262 -32.93 -2.12 -9.03
C ALA A 262 -32.82 -2.82 -7.66
N ASN A 263 -33.66 -3.78 -7.39
CA ASN A 263 -33.61 -4.59 -6.16
C ASN A 263 -32.33 -5.47 -6.11
N LYS A 264 -31.90 -6.04 -7.25
CA LYS A 264 -30.65 -6.82 -7.33
C LYS A 264 -29.41 -5.96 -7.10
N LEU A 265 -29.45 -4.70 -7.53
CA LEU A 265 -28.39 -3.71 -7.32
C LEU A 265 -28.44 -3.09 -5.91
N ASN A 266 -29.40 -3.50 -5.08
CA ASN A 266 -29.60 -3.03 -3.72
C ASN A 266 -29.68 -1.49 -3.59
N VAL A 267 -30.24 -0.82 -4.61
CA VAL A 267 -30.39 0.63 -4.59
C VAL A 267 -31.39 1.06 -3.52
N ARG A 268 -31.15 2.24 -2.92
CA ARG A 268 -32.07 2.81 -1.94
C ARG A 268 -33.32 3.39 -2.61
N TYR A 269 -33.16 4.11 -3.70
CA TYR A 269 -34.28 4.75 -4.43
C TYR A 269 -34.33 4.32 -5.88
N THR A 270 -35.57 4.23 -6.40
CA THR A 270 -35.81 4.07 -7.83
C THR A 270 -36.63 5.24 -8.33
N VAL A 271 -36.10 5.97 -9.31
CA VAL A 271 -36.82 7.02 -10.05
C VAL A 271 -37.52 6.37 -11.23
N ILE A 272 -38.83 6.47 -11.29
CA ILE A 272 -39.69 5.91 -12.36
C ILE A 272 -40.18 7.07 -13.20
N PHE A 273 -40.00 6.96 -14.53
CA PHE A 273 -40.47 7.94 -15.49
C PHE A 273 -41.05 7.26 -16.72
N GLY A 274 -42.37 7.30 -16.83
CA GLY A 274 -43.17 6.78 -17.93
C GLY A 274 -43.93 7.89 -18.69
N GLU A 275 -44.95 7.49 -19.47
CA GLU A 275 -45.76 8.43 -20.23
C GLU A 275 -46.63 9.27 -19.30
N ASP A 276 -47.26 8.65 -18.31
CA ASP A 276 -48.15 9.34 -17.34
C ASP A 276 -47.37 10.38 -16.52
N GLU A 277 -46.13 10.06 -16.13
CA GLU A 277 -45.26 11.00 -15.41
C GLU A 277 -44.75 12.13 -16.32
N ALA A 278 -44.54 11.82 -17.61
CA ALA A 278 -44.11 12.81 -18.59
C ALA A 278 -45.20 13.84 -18.91
N GLU A 279 -46.47 13.43 -18.92
CA GLU A 279 -47.61 14.35 -19.11
C GLU A 279 -47.78 15.31 -17.94
N LYS A 280 -47.42 14.86 -16.72
CA LYS A 280 -47.50 15.67 -15.48
C LYS A 280 -46.22 16.44 -15.18
N ASP A 281 -45.18 16.31 -16.01
CA ASP A 281 -43.83 16.82 -15.79
C ASP A 281 -43.25 16.47 -14.37
N CYS A 282 -43.50 15.24 -13.91
CA CYS A 282 -43.07 14.71 -12.65
C CYS A 282 -42.38 13.35 -12.82
N VAL A 283 -41.78 12.84 -11.77
CA VAL A 283 -41.28 11.45 -11.63
C VAL A 283 -41.88 10.83 -10.38
N ILE A 284 -41.93 9.51 -10.34
CA ILE A 284 -42.20 8.78 -9.09
C ILE A 284 -40.86 8.35 -8.49
N ILE A 285 -40.55 8.79 -7.27
CA ILE A 285 -39.41 8.30 -6.50
C ILE A 285 -39.93 7.24 -5.53
N ARG A 286 -39.42 6.02 -5.68
CA ARG A 286 -39.78 4.88 -4.84
C ARG A 286 -38.59 4.54 -3.91
N ASP A 287 -38.84 4.58 -2.61
CA ASP A 287 -37.93 3.98 -1.63
C ASP A 287 -38.09 2.45 -1.73
N MET A 288 -36.96 1.76 -2.01
CA MET A 288 -36.98 0.32 -2.24
C MET A 288 -37.14 -0.49 -0.97
N LYS A 289 -36.81 0.10 0.19
CA LYS A 289 -36.93 -0.56 1.50
C LYS A 289 -38.32 -0.43 2.08
N SER A 290 -38.86 0.80 2.18
CA SER A 290 -40.21 1.07 2.72
C SER A 290 -41.31 0.84 1.69
N ARG A 291 -41.00 0.83 0.39
CA ARG A 291 -41.89 0.78 -0.75
C ARG A 291 -42.82 2.01 -0.90
N ILE A 292 -42.53 3.06 -0.13
CA ILE A 292 -43.25 4.34 -0.26
C ILE A 292 -42.89 4.99 -1.59
N GLN A 293 -43.86 5.66 -2.20
CA GLN A 293 -43.71 6.37 -3.46
C GLN A 293 -44.09 7.82 -3.28
N VAL A 294 -43.34 8.73 -3.87
CA VAL A 294 -43.58 10.18 -3.83
C VAL A 294 -43.51 10.73 -5.24
N GLU A 295 -44.44 11.56 -5.63
CA GLU A 295 -44.35 12.34 -6.88
C GLU A 295 -43.46 13.57 -6.64
N VAL A 296 -42.48 13.76 -7.53
CA VAL A 296 -41.51 14.89 -7.46
C VAL A 296 -41.45 15.56 -8.85
N PRO A 297 -41.54 16.89 -8.96
CA PRO A 297 -41.36 17.58 -10.23
C PRO A 297 -40.01 17.20 -10.89
N PHE A 298 -40.04 16.94 -12.21
CA PHE A 298 -38.84 16.45 -12.93
C PHE A 298 -37.59 17.29 -12.67
N ASN A 299 -37.74 18.63 -12.68
CA ASN A 299 -36.61 19.57 -12.46
C ASN A 299 -36.10 19.65 -11.01
N SER A 300 -36.87 19.07 -10.06
CA SER A 300 -36.51 19.09 -8.63
C SER A 300 -35.89 17.78 -8.14
N VAL A 301 -35.80 16.77 -8.99
CA VAL A 301 -35.33 15.41 -8.63
C VAL A 301 -33.92 15.41 -8.05
N VAL A 302 -32.99 16.13 -8.67
CA VAL A 302 -31.58 16.21 -8.23
C VAL A 302 -31.51 16.82 -6.83
N GLN A 303 -32.23 17.94 -6.61
CA GLN A 303 -32.27 18.63 -5.32
C GLN A 303 -32.91 17.73 -4.24
N TYR A 304 -34.02 17.07 -4.57
CA TYR A 304 -34.71 16.15 -3.67
C TYR A 304 -33.79 15.02 -3.20
N LEU A 305 -33.11 14.35 -4.15
CA LEU A 305 -32.25 13.21 -3.87
C LEU A 305 -30.88 13.60 -3.26
N SER A 306 -30.47 14.86 -3.33
CA SER A 306 -29.29 15.37 -2.64
C SER A 306 -29.51 15.62 -1.15
N ASN A 307 -30.78 15.74 -0.71
CA ASN A 307 -31.15 16.00 0.67
C ASN A 307 -31.51 14.72 1.46
N GLU A 308 -31.59 13.55 0.79
CA GLU A 308 -31.93 12.24 1.33
C GLU A 308 -30.67 11.37 1.58
#